data_a27b65f9946f5e922a9d817ab0001e42
#
_entry.id   a27b65f9946f5e922a9d817ab0001e42
#
_cell.length_a   1.000
_cell.length_b   1.000
_cell.length_c   1.000
_cell.angle_alpha   90.00
_cell.angle_beta   90.00
_cell.angle_gamma   90.00
#
_symmetry.space_group_name_H-M   'P 1'
#
loop_
_entity.id
_entity.type
_entity.pdbx_description
1 polymer ?
#
loop_
_entity_poly.entity_id
_entity_poly.type
_entity_poly.pdbx_seq_one_letter_code
_entity_poly.pdbx_strand_id
1 'polypeptide(L)'
;EKQDLNFSVVEIDDESVVYLHRHYPQLQIFATDFLQMNLAQYYSKEVTIIGNFPYNISSQILFKVLENKDLVTEVVGMFQKEVAERVAAQPGKKMYGILSVLLQAFYDIEYLFTVDENQFTPPPKVKSGVIRITKNCDKNLRSPEPLFKSVVKTAFNQRRKTLRNSLKTFRFKEDYLQNEIFSLRPEQLSVSQFDEICTHILVE
;
A
#
# COMPACT_ATOMS: atom_id res chain seq x y z
N GLU A 1 -3.30 -20.80 25.34
CA GLU A 1 -4.20 -19.75 25.84
C GLU A 1 -4.96 -19.21 24.63
N LYS A 2 -6.32 -19.33 24.63
CA LYS A 2 -7.15 -18.65 23.64
C LYS A 2 -7.10 -17.17 23.98
N GLN A 3 -6.39 -16.37 23.17
CA GLN A 3 -6.57 -14.92 23.21
C GLN A 3 -8.00 -14.62 22.74
N ASP A 4 -8.75 -13.85 23.53
CA ASP A 4 -10.02 -13.25 23.08
C ASP A 4 -9.69 -12.20 22.01
N LEU A 5 -9.60 -12.65 20.77
CA LEU A 5 -9.42 -11.76 19.63
C LEU A 5 -10.76 -11.08 19.35
N ASN A 6 -10.78 -9.77 19.43
CA ASN A 6 -11.89 -8.96 18.93
C ASN A 6 -11.83 -8.99 17.39
N PHE A 7 -12.61 -9.92 16.82
CA PHE A 7 -12.61 -10.20 15.38
C PHE A 7 -13.94 -9.78 14.77
N SER A 8 -13.87 -9.08 13.64
CA SER A 8 -15.02 -8.70 12.83
C SER A 8 -14.77 -8.97 11.34
N VAL A 9 -15.84 -9.14 10.59
CA VAL A 9 -15.80 -9.38 9.14
C VAL A 9 -16.45 -8.23 8.41
N VAL A 10 -15.84 -7.82 7.29
CA VAL A 10 -16.43 -6.89 6.32
C VAL A 10 -16.73 -7.69 5.06
N GLU A 11 -17.98 -7.75 4.67
CA GLU A 11 -18.44 -8.51 3.51
C GLU A 11 -19.52 -7.70 2.75
N ILE A 12 -19.43 -7.68 1.42
CA ILE A 12 -20.38 -6.96 0.56
C ILE A 12 -21.42 -7.88 -0.08
N ASP A 13 -21.10 -9.17 -0.19
CA ASP A 13 -22.00 -10.15 -0.81
C ASP A 13 -23.11 -10.56 0.17
N ASP A 14 -24.36 -10.27 -0.19
CA ASP A 14 -25.52 -10.52 0.66
C ASP A 14 -25.69 -12.03 1.01
N GLU A 15 -25.40 -12.94 0.06
CA GLU A 15 -25.51 -14.38 0.31
C GLU A 15 -24.48 -14.83 1.34
N SER A 16 -23.25 -14.33 1.21
CA SER A 16 -22.17 -14.59 2.17
C SER A 16 -22.49 -14.01 3.54
N VAL A 17 -23.06 -12.81 3.62
CA VAL A 17 -23.50 -12.19 4.88
C VAL A 17 -24.56 -13.05 5.56
N VAL A 18 -25.59 -13.51 4.83
CA VAL A 18 -26.64 -14.39 5.36
C VAL A 18 -26.04 -15.72 5.86
N TYR A 19 -25.10 -16.30 5.08
CA TYR A 19 -24.41 -17.52 5.48
C TYR A 19 -23.64 -17.33 6.79
N LEU A 20 -22.87 -16.25 6.89
CA LEU A 20 -22.07 -15.95 8.08
C LEU A 20 -22.94 -15.73 9.32
N HIS A 21 -24.02 -14.95 9.22
CA HIS A 21 -24.95 -14.76 10.34
C HIS A 21 -25.57 -16.08 10.83
N ARG A 22 -25.88 -16.98 9.89
CA ARG A 22 -26.47 -18.28 10.23
C ARG A 22 -25.50 -19.22 10.93
N HIS A 23 -24.23 -19.24 10.49
CA HIS A 23 -23.25 -20.23 10.97
C HIS A 23 -22.37 -19.67 12.09
N TYR A 24 -22.23 -18.35 12.19
CA TYR A 24 -21.41 -17.67 13.18
C TYR A 24 -22.18 -16.52 13.85
N PRO A 25 -23.24 -16.81 14.63
CA PRO A 25 -24.16 -15.79 15.17
C PRO A 25 -23.50 -14.81 16.15
N GLN A 26 -22.32 -15.13 16.69
CA GLN A 26 -21.55 -14.26 17.59
C GLN A 26 -20.55 -13.36 16.85
N LEU A 27 -20.38 -13.56 15.53
CA LEU A 27 -19.44 -12.80 14.73
C LEU A 27 -20.00 -11.41 14.42
N GLN A 28 -19.23 -10.38 14.68
CA GLN A 28 -19.56 -9.03 14.23
C GLN A 28 -19.32 -8.93 12.72
N ILE A 29 -20.40 -8.67 11.97
CA ILE A 29 -20.35 -8.58 10.51
C ILE A 29 -20.80 -7.19 10.07
N PHE A 30 -19.98 -6.54 9.26
CA PHE A 30 -20.29 -5.30 8.57
C PHE A 30 -20.65 -5.62 7.13
N ALA A 31 -21.95 -5.61 6.80
CA ALA A 31 -22.47 -5.82 5.45
C ALA A 31 -22.26 -4.52 4.62
N THR A 32 -21.04 -4.31 4.13
CA THR A 32 -20.67 -3.08 3.41
C THR A 32 -19.44 -3.29 2.53
N ASP A 33 -19.25 -2.37 1.58
CA ASP A 33 -18.01 -2.28 0.81
C ASP A 33 -16.85 -1.77 1.70
N PHE A 34 -15.80 -2.57 1.84
CA PHE A 34 -14.61 -2.19 2.58
C PHE A 34 -14.00 -0.87 2.10
N LEU A 35 -14.05 -0.59 0.79
CA LEU A 35 -13.49 0.65 0.24
C LEU A 35 -14.27 1.90 0.69
N GLN A 36 -15.57 1.77 0.95
CA GLN A 36 -16.43 2.85 1.43
C GLN A 36 -16.47 2.97 2.95
N MET A 37 -16.05 1.92 3.68
CA MET A 37 -16.08 1.89 5.13
C MET A 37 -15.14 2.94 5.74
N ASN A 38 -15.62 3.78 6.64
CA ASN A 38 -14.77 4.65 7.44
C ASN A 38 -14.29 3.91 8.68
N LEU A 39 -13.06 3.37 8.63
CA LEU A 39 -12.53 2.53 9.70
C LEU A 39 -12.53 3.25 11.06
N ALA A 40 -12.24 4.55 11.12
CA ALA A 40 -12.19 5.32 12.36
C ALA A 40 -13.55 5.47 13.06
N GLN A 41 -14.67 5.24 12.37
CA GLN A 41 -16.01 5.21 12.99
C GLN A 41 -16.27 3.92 13.78
N TYR A 42 -15.62 2.83 13.41
CA TYR A 42 -15.86 1.49 13.96
C TYR A 42 -14.76 1.04 14.92
N TYR A 43 -13.55 1.57 14.75
CA TYR A 43 -12.39 1.16 15.53
C TYR A 43 -11.70 2.38 16.14
N SER A 44 -11.59 2.37 17.46
CA SER A 44 -10.87 3.40 18.25
C SER A 44 -9.44 2.98 18.62
N LYS A 45 -9.07 1.74 18.32
CA LYS A 45 -7.75 1.16 18.57
C LYS A 45 -7.17 0.64 17.27
N GLU A 46 -5.88 0.36 17.31
CA GLU A 46 -5.15 -0.27 16.21
C GLU A 46 -5.82 -1.55 15.72
N VAL A 47 -5.81 -1.73 14.41
CA VAL A 47 -6.42 -2.89 13.76
C VAL A 47 -5.41 -3.62 12.89
N THR A 48 -5.53 -4.93 12.86
CA THR A 48 -4.89 -5.82 11.89
C THR A 48 -5.92 -6.24 10.86
N ILE A 49 -5.57 -6.15 9.58
CA ILE A 49 -6.43 -6.57 8.47
C ILE A 49 -5.88 -7.89 7.92
N ILE A 50 -6.75 -8.89 7.80
CA ILE A 50 -6.40 -10.15 7.14
C ILE A 50 -7.42 -10.45 6.04
N GLY A 51 -6.97 -10.89 4.87
CA GLY A 51 -7.91 -11.21 3.81
C GLY A 51 -7.33 -11.88 2.58
N ASN A 52 -8.23 -12.62 1.91
CA ASN A 52 -8.07 -13.01 0.52
C ASN A 52 -8.76 -11.95 -0.34
N PHE A 53 -7.99 -10.97 -0.83
CA PHE A 53 -8.56 -9.78 -1.45
C PHE A 53 -8.93 -10.00 -2.93
N PRO A 54 -10.06 -9.45 -3.39
CA PRO A 54 -10.42 -9.46 -4.81
C PRO A 54 -9.34 -8.79 -5.66
N TYR A 55 -8.92 -9.44 -6.74
CA TYR A 55 -7.79 -8.99 -7.55
C TYR A 55 -8.01 -7.64 -8.24
N ASN A 56 -9.25 -7.39 -8.66
CA ASN A 56 -9.63 -6.15 -9.36
C ASN A 56 -9.55 -4.89 -8.50
N ILE A 57 -9.57 -5.01 -7.17
CA ILE A 57 -9.51 -3.88 -6.22
C ILE A 57 -8.24 -3.88 -5.35
N SER A 58 -7.29 -4.76 -5.62
CA SER A 58 -6.05 -4.92 -4.82
C SER A 58 -5.34 -3.59 -4.54
N SER A 59 -5.14 -2.76 -5.58
CA SER A 59 -4.49 -1.46 -5.42
C SER A 59 -5.31 -0.48 -4.58
N GLN A 60 -6.64 -0.50 -4.71
CA GLN A 60 -7.54 0.36 -3.94
C GLN A 60 -7.51 0.00 -2.45
N ILE A 61 -7.50 -1.31 -2.13
CA ILE A 61 -7.34 -1.80 -0.75
C ILE A 61 -6.03 -1.31 -0.15
N LEU A 62 -4.92 -1.41 -0.89
CA LEU A 62 -3.60 -0.95 -0.42
C LEU A 62 -3.55 0.57 -0.23
N PHE A 63 -4.21 1.35 -1.08
CA PHE A 63 -4.38 2.79 -0.85
C PHE A 63 -5.24 3.09 0.37
N LYS A 64 -6.32 2.32 0.58
CA LYS A 64 -7.16 2.43 1.78
C LYS A 64 -6.37 2.16 3.07
N VAL A 65 -5.49 1.15 3.06
CA VAL A 65 -4.56 0.89 4.17
C VAL A 65 -3.68 2.12 4.42
N LEU A 66 -3.08 2.68 3.38
CA LEU A 66 -2.21 3.85 3.47
C LEU A 66 -2.96 5.10 3.98
N GLU A 67 -4.20 5.30 3.59
CA GLU A 67 -5.05 6.41 4.08
C GLU A 67 -5.40 6.27 5.56
N ASN A 68 -5.44 5.03 6.06
CA ASN A 68 -5.73 4.70 7.46
C ASN A 68 -4.49 4.21 8.23
N LYS A 69 -3.30 4.62 7.83
CA LYS A 69 -2.02 4.15 8.40
C LYS A 69 -1.86 4.40 9.90
N ASP A 70 -2.60 5.37 10.44
CA ASP A 70 -2.55 5.68 11.88
C ASP A 70 -3.38 4.68 12.70
N LEU A 71 -4.27 3.96 12.06
CA LEU A 71 -5.15 2.95 12.64
C LEU A 71 -4.70 1.53 12.27
N VAL A 72 -4.30 1.32 11.00
CA VAL A 72 -3.93 0.00 10.49
C VAL A 72 -2.45 -0.26 10.76
N THR A 73 -2.16 -1.17 11.68
CA THR A 73 -0.79 -1.51 12.08
C THR A 73 -0.24 -2.73 11.34
N GLU A 74 -1.10 -3.63 10.91
CA GLU A 74 -0.68 -4.81 10.15
C GLU A 74 -1.72 -5.19 9.11
N VAL A 75 -1.22 -5.67 7.97
CA VAL A 75 -2.04 -6.33 6.94
C VAL A 75 -1.37 -7.63 6.54
N VAL A 76 -2.10 -8.73 6.59
CA VAL A 76 -1.71 -10.00 5.97
C VAL A 76 -2.70 -10.31 4.88
N GLY A 77 -2.27 -10.29 3.63
CA GLY A 77 -3.19 -10.39 2.51
C GLY A 77 -2.67 -11.19 1.33
N MET A 78 -3.61 -11.85 0.67
CA MET A 78 -3.35 -12.50 -0.60
C MET A 78 -3.83 -11.61 -1.74
N PHE A 79 -2.93 -11.38 -2.71
CA PHE A 79 -3.13 -10.55 -3.88
C PHE A 79 -2.69 -11.29 -5.14
N GLN A 80 -2.94 -10.73 -6.32
CA GLN A 80 -2.24 -11.20 -7.51
C GLN A 80 -0.74 -11.15 -7.28
N LYS A 81 -0.01 -12.19 -7.71
CA LYS A 81 1.45 -12.30 -7.53
C LYS A 81 2.18 -11.03 -7.99
N GLU A 82 1.81 -10.49 -9.15
CA GLU A 82 2.43 -9.27 -9.68
C GLU A 82 2.23 -8.06 -8.75
N VAL A 83 1.05 -7.92 -8.13
CA VAL A 83 0.79 -6.83 -7.18
C VAL A 83 1.61 -7.02 -5.91
N ALA A 84 1.64 -8.23 -5.36
CA ALA A 84 2.43 -8.58 -4.18
C ALA A 84 3.93 -8.33 -4.39
N GLU A 85 4.48 -8.79 -5.53
CA GLU A 85 5.88 -8.55 -5.91
C GLU A 85 6.18 -7.05 -6.12
N ARG A 86 5.24 -6.30 -6.70
CA ARG A 86 5.38 -4.85 -6.90
C ARG A 86 5.48 -4.12 -5.57
N VAL A 87 4.59 -4.44 -4.63
CA VAL A 87 4.55 -3.79 -3.31
C VAL A 87 5.83 -4.07 -2.51
N ALA A 88 6.35 -5.30 -2.59
CA ALA A 88 7.58 -5.74 -1.91
C ALA A 88 8.88 -5.38 -2.67
N ALA A 89 8.76 -4.87 -3.91
CA ALA A 89 9.92 -4.59 -4.75
C ALA A 89 10.84 -3.53 -4.14
N GLN A 90 12.15 -3.73 -4.30
CA GLN A 90 13.18 -2.78 -3.89
C GLN A 90 13.52 -1.81 -5.03
N PRO A 91 14.09 -0.62 -4.73
CA PRO A 91 14.61 0.31 -5.72
C PRO A 91 15.50 -0.37 -6.76
N GLY A 92 15.44 0.09 -8.01
CA GLY A 92 16.17 -0.49 -9.15
C GLY A 92 15.47 -1.67 -9.83
N LYS A 93 14.41 -2.22 -9.25
CA LYS A 93 13.65 -3.32 -9.87
C LYS A 93 12.57 -2.80 -10.81
N LYS A 94 12.31 -3.55 -11.90
CA LYS A 94 11.26 -3.21 -12.89
C LYS A 94 9.88 -3.09 -12.25
N MET A 95 9.60 -3.89 -11.23
CA MET A 95 8.31 -3.91 -10.53
C MET A 95 8.14 -2.75 -9.54
N TYR A 96 9.23 -2.10 -9.11
CA TYR A 96 9.17 -0.98 -8.17
C TYR A 96 8.39 0.20 -8.74
N GLY A 97 7.45 0.73 -7.98
CA GLY A 97 6.54 1.76 -8.45
C GLY A 97 5.90 2.58 -7.34
N ILE A 98 4.86 3.34 -7.68
CA ILE A 98 4.17 4.25 -6.75
C ILE A 98 3.76 3.54 -5.45
N LEU A 99 3.08 2.38 -5.55
CA LEU A 99 2.64 1.63 -4.37
C LEU A 99 3.81 1.14 -3.52
N SER A 100 4.92 0.72 -4.17
CA SER A 100 6.13 0.32 -3.44
C SER A 100 6.64 1.47 -2.58
N VAL A 101 6.84 2.66 -3.18
CA VAL A 101 7.38 3.84 -2.48
C VAL A 101 6.44 4.30 -1.37
N LEU A 102 5.14 4.46 -1.67
CA LEU A 102 4.18 5.03 -0.74
C LEU A 102 3.93 4.13 0.48
N LEU A 103 3.84 2.81 0.28
CA LEU A 103 3.68 1.87 1.39
C LEU A 103 4.96 1.72 2.20
N GLN A 104 6.11 1.56 1.52
CA GLN A 104 7.40 1.41 2.19
C GLN A 104 7.84 2.67 2.95
N ALA A 105 7.20 3.82 2.71
CA ALA A 105 7.43 5.03 3.50
C ALA A 105 6.94 4.92 4.96
N PHE A 106 6.01 3.99 5.24
CA PHE A 106 5.39 3.86 6.56
C PHE A 106 5.40 2.43 7.10
N TYR A 107 5.59 1.45 6.21
CA TYR A 107 5.49 0.03 6.54
C TYR A 107 6.75 -0.73 6.11
N ASP A 108 7.02 -1.82 6.82
CA ASP A 108 7.87 -2.89 6.34
C ASP A 108 7.02 -3.90 5.58
N ILE A 109 7.54 -4.40 4.47
CA ILE A 109 6.79 -5.27 3.57
C ILE A 109 7.58 -6.56 3.35
N GLU A 110 6.94 -7.67 3.68
CA GLU A 110 7.49 -9.01 3.53
C GLU A 110 6.65 -9.80 2.53
N TYR A 111 7.30 -10.35 1.51
CA TYR A 111 6.69 -11.33 0.62
C TYR A 111 6.83 -12.71 1.27
N LEU A 112 5.71 -13.28 1.72
CA LEU A 112 5.74 -14.51 2.50
C LEU A 112 5.88 -15.75 1.60
N PHE A 113 4.93 -15.94 0.68
CA PHE A 113 4.94 -17.08 -0.24
C PHE A 113 4.01 -16.87 -1.43
N THR A 114 4.21 -17.72 -2.45
CA THR A 114 3.34 -17.80 -3.64
C THR A 114 2.33 -18.91 -3.47
N VAL A 115 1.07 -18.68 -3.90
CA VAL A 115 0.02 -19.69 -4.00
C VAL A 115 -0.24 -19.97 -5.47
N ASP A 116 -0.21 -21.25 -5.83
CA ASP A 116 -0.46 -21.70 -7.21
C ASP A 116 -1.94 -21.58 -7.56
N GLU A 117 -2.24 -21.31 -8.82
CA GLU A 117 -3.60 -21.16 -9.32
C GLU A 117 -4.46 -22.43 -9.13
N ASN A 118 -3.84 -23.60 -9.13
CA ASN A 118 -4.52 -24.90 -8.94
C ASN A 118 -5.04 -25.12 -7.52
N GLN A 119 -4.71 -24.25 -6.58
CA GLN A 119 -5.22 -24.30 -5.20
C GLN A 119 -6.63 -23.69 -5.06
N PHE A 120 -7.20 -23.19 -6.16
CA PHE A 120 -8.51 -22.50 -6.17
C PHE A 120 -9.53 -23.24 -7.04
N THR A 121 -10.80 -23.12 -6.68
CA THR A 121 -11.93 -23.64 -7.46
C THR A 121 -12.98 -22.54 -7.63
N PRO A 122 -13.20 -22.03 -8.83
CA PRO A 122 -12.43 -22.24 -10.08
C PRO A 122 -11.03 -21.60 -10.01
N PRO A 123 -10.05 -22.13 -10.75
CA PRO A 123 -8.70 -21.59 -10.74
C PRO A 123 -8.65 -20.19 -11.39
N PRO A 124 -7.96 -19.22 -10.78
CA PRO A 124 -7.71 -17.92 -11.39
C PRO A 124 -6.72 -18.05 -12.55
N LYS A 125 -6.64 -17.01 -13.39
CA LYS A 125 -5.71 -16.98 -14.55
C LYS A 125 -4.26 -16.71 -14.18
N VAL A 126 -3.99 -16.34 -12.92
CA VAL A 126 -2.67 -15.91 -12.43
C VAL A 126 -2.42 -16.45 -11.03
N LYS A 127 -1.16 -16.65 -10.68
CA LYS A 127 -0.75 -17.01 -9.32
C LYS A 127 -1.03 -15.88 -8.33
N SER A 128 -1.14 -16.24 -7.07
CA SER A 128 -1.29 -15.32 -5.96
C SER A 128 0.03 -15.18 -5.20
N GLY A 129 0.18 -14.05 -4.52
CA GLY A 129 1.26 -13.82 -3.56
C GLY A 129 0.66 -13.38 -2.23
N VAL A 130 1.16 -13.94 -1.15
CA VAL A 130 0.80 -13.51 0.21
C VAL A 130 1.89 -12.61 0.73
N ILE A 131 1.49 -11.43 1.20
CA ILE A 131 2.40 -10.43 1.80
C ILE A 131 1.95 -10.08 3.20
N ARG A 132 2.92 -9.72 4.03
CA ARG A 132 2.73 -9.04 5.30
C ARG A 132 3.19 -7.59 5.16
N ILE A 133 2.39 -6.67 5.64
CA ILE A 133 2.66 -5.23 5.69
C ILE A 133 2.55 -4.83 7.15
N THR A 134 3.65 -4.45 7.79
CA THR A 134 3.69 -4.11 9.22
C THR A 134 4.11 -2.66 9.38
N LYS A 135 3.33 -1.87 10.13
CA LYS A 135 3.67 -0.48 10.41
C LYS A 135 5.02 -0.40 11.11
N ASN A 136 5.88 0.47 10.61
CA ASN A 136 7.17 0.74 11.22
C ASN A 136 7.16 2.17 11.78
N CYS A 137 7.10 2.27 13.12
CA CYS A 137 7.03 3.55 13.82
C CYS A 137 8.30 4.40 13.70
N ASP A 138 9.43 3.79 13.31
CA ASP A 138 10.69 4.50 13.10
C ASP A 138 10.73 5.20 11.72
N LYS A 139 9.80 4.84 10.82
CA LYS A 139 9.69 5.45 9.50
C LYS A 139 8.84 6.71 9.55
N ASN A 140 9.50 7.84 9.45
CA ASN A 140 8.87 9.15 9.41
C ASN A 140 9.40 9.96 8.24
N LEU A 141 8.49 10.61 7.50
CA LEU A 141 8.86 11.57 6.47
C LEU A 141 9.32 12.89 7.09
N ARG A 142 10.39 13.47 6.55
CA ARG A 142 10.85 14.82 6.90
C ARG A 142 10.03 15.90 6.18
N SER A 143 9.46 15.53 5.03
CA SER A 143 8.62 16.39 4.21
C SER A 143 7.13 16.20 4.50
N PRO A 144 6.27 17.18 4.18
CA PRO A 144 4.83 17.01 4.26
C PRO A 144 4.36 15.84 3.37
N GLU A 145 3.58 14.94 3.95
CA GLU A 145 3.08 13.74 3.24
C GLU A 145 2.34 14.04 1.92
N PRO A 146 1.48 15.08 1.83
CA PRO A 146 0.83 15.43 0.56
C PRO A 146 1.84 15.80 -0.54
N LEU A 147 2.92 16.51 -0.18
CA LEU A 147 3.99 16.86 -1.10
C LEU A 147 4.75 15.61 -1.56
N PHE A 148 5.13 14.73 -0.61
CA PHE A 148 5.79 13.46 -0.92
C PHE A 148 4.96 12.62 -1.89
N LYS A 149 3.65 12.44 -1.61
CA LYS A 149 2.73 11.71 -2.49
C LYS A 149 2.66 12.34 -3.89
N SER A 150 2.64 13.67 -3.99
CA SER A 150 2.58 14.41 -5.24
C SER A 150 3.86 14.20 -6.06
N VAL A 151 5.03 14.34 -5.43
CA VAL A 151 6.34 14.16 -6.07
C VAL A 151 6.49 12.73 -6.60
N VAL A 152 6.19 11.72 -5.78
CA VAL A 152 6.26 10.31 -6.18
C VAL A 152 5.34 10.03 -7.38
N LYS A 153 4.06 10.44 -7.31
CA LYS A 153 3.11 10.24 -8.41
C LYS A 153 3.59 10.95 -9.69
N THR A 154 4.04 12.19 -9.60
CA THR A 154 4.51 12.96 -10.76
C THR A 154 5.74 12.32 -11.40
N ALA A 155 6.70 11.88 -10.60
CA ALA A 155 7.89 11.19 -11.10
C ALA A 155 7.53 9.90 -11.85
N PHE A 156 6.71 9.04 -11.26
CA PHE A 156 6.33 7.74 -11.86
C PHE A 156 5.36 7.87 -13.04
N ASN A 157 4.57 8.93 -13.15
CA ASN A 157 3.74 9.20 -14.34
C ASN A 157 4.61 9.40 -15.61
N GLN A 158 5.87 9.76 -15.43
CA GLN A 158 6.86 9.89 -16.49
C GLN A 158 8.06 8.95 -16.28
N ARG A 159 7.79 7.72 -15.86
CA ARG A 159 8.76 6.71 -15.42
C ARG A 159 10.00 6.57 -16.32
N ARG A 160 9.83 6.69 -17.63
CA ARG A 160 10.95 6.56 -18.60
C ARG A 160 11.87 7.78 -18.66
N LYS A 161 11.49 8.91 -18.07
CA LYS A 161 12.29 10.14 -18.04
C LYS A 161 13.12 10.21 -16.76
N THR A 162 14.21 10.97 -16.82
CA THR A 162 14.98 11.34 -15.64
C THR A 162 14.16 12.28 -14.74
N LEU A 163 14.52 12.36 -13.46
CA LEU A 163 13.83 13.23 -12.50
C LEU A 163 13.89 14.71 -12.92
N ARG A 164 14.98 15.15 -13.54
CA ARG A 164 15.10 16.51 -14.10
C ARG A 164 13.93 16.85 -15.04
N ASN A 165 13.50 15.88 -15.83
CA ASN A 165 12.42 16.07 -16.79
C ASN A 165 11.03 15.78 -16.18
N SER A 166 10.91 14.79 -15.30
CA SER A 166 9.62 14.40 -14.72
C SER A 166 9.16 15.34 -13.62
N LEU A 167 10.07 15.98 -12.89
CA LEU A 167 9.78 16.89 -11.78
C LEU A 167 9.90 18.38 -12.13
N LYS A 168 9.98 18.73 -13.42
CA LYS A 168 10.13 20.12 -13.89
C LYS A 168 8.98 21.08 -13.46
N THR A 169 7.86 20.54 -13.01
CA THR A 169 6.72 21.32 -12.50
C THR A 169 6.93 21.80 -11.07
N PHE A 170 7.90 21.24 -10.35
CA PHE A 170 8.27 21.67 -9.01
C PHE A 170 9.44 22.67 -9.08
N ARG A 171 9.40 23.67 -8.21
CA ARG A 171 10.49 24.63 -8.06
C ARG A 171 11.46 24.13 -6.99
N PHE A 172 12.72 24.01 -7.33
CA PHE A 172 13.79 23.59 -6.43
C PHE A 172 14.75 24.75 -6.15
N LYS A 173 15.48 24.66 -5.05
CA LYS A 173 16.64 25.51 -4.80
C LYS A 173 17.67 25.30 -5.91
N GLU A 174 18.25 26.38 -6.43
CA GLU A 174 19.14 26.32 -7.61
C GLU A 174 20.38 25.46 -7.40
N ASP A 175 20.98 25.53 -6.22
CA ASP A 175 22.11 24.69 -5.82
C ASP A 175 21.76 23.19 -5.83
N TYR A 176 20.56 22.85 -5.41
CA TYR A 176 20.09 21.46 -5.38
C TYR A 176 19.83 20.87 -6.77
N LEU A 177 19.49 21.70 -7.76
CA LEU A 177 19.28 21.25 -9.15
C LEU A 177 20.56 20.68 -9.80
N GLN A 178 21.75 20.94 -9.23
CA GLN A 178 23.01 20.36 -9.70
C GLN A 178 23.25 18.95 -9.14
N ASN A 179 22.41 18.47 -8.21
CA ASN A 179 22.56 17.13 -7.63
C ASN A 179 22.38 16.05 -8.71
N GLU A 180 23.25 15.04 -8.67
CA GLU A 180 23.26 13.91 -9.61
C GLU A 180 21.95 13.08 -9.56
N ILE A 181 21.21 13.18 -8.46
CA ILE A 181 19.92 12.49 -8.28
C ILE A 181 18.95 12.82 -9.42
N PHE A 182 19.03 14.04 -9.98
CA PHE A 182 18.19 14.48 -11.09
C PHE A 182 18.48 13.78 -12.42
N SER A 183 19.61 13.09 -12.54
CA SER A 183 19.94 12.23 -13.70
C SER A 183 19.30 10.84 -13.61
N LEU A 184 18.86 10.43 -12.42
CA LEU A 184 18.24 9.13 -12.18
C LEU A 184 16.79 9.10 -12.67
N ARG A 185 16.27 7.87 -12.84
CA ARG A 185 14.84 7.61 -13.08
C ARG A 185 14.13 7.27 -11.77
N PRO A 186 12.80 7.48 -11.68
CA PRO A 186 12.03 7.27 -10.44
C PRO A 186 12.23 5.89 -9.80
N GLU A 187 12.30 4.84 -10.61
CA GLU A 187 12.47 3.47 -10.10
C GLU A 187 13.83 3.19 -9.46
N GLN A 188 14.79 4.07 -9.62
CA GLN A 188 16.12 3.93 -9.03
C GLN A 188 16.21 4.50 -7.62
N LEU A 189 15.23 5.33 -7.23
CA LEU A 189 15.26 6.05 -5.96
C LEU A 189 14.65 5.23 -4.82
N SER A 190 15.30 5.31 -3.66
CA SER A 190 14.73 4.85 -2.40
C SER A 190 13.67 5.83 -1.87
N VAL A 191 12.89 5.39 -0.88
CA VAL A 191 11.93 6.23 -0.16
C VAL A 191 12.61 7.46 0.45
N SER A 192 13.77 7.26 1.10
CA SER A 192 14.52 8.36 1.74
C SER A 192 15.03 9.40 0.73
N GLN A 193 15.40 8.97 -0.47
CA GLN A 193 15.81 9.90 -1.53
C GLN A 193 14.62 10.69 -2.08
N PHE A 194 13.44 10.09 -2.21
CA PHE A 194 12.23 10.84 -2.55
C PHE A 194 11.87 11.86 -1.48
N ASP A 195 11.95 11.48 -0.20
CA ASP A 195 11.69 12.38 0.91
C ASP A 195 12.71 13.54 0.95
N GLU A 196 13.99 13.25 0.72
CA GLU A 196 15.03 14.26 0.61
C GLU A 196 14.73 15.28 -0.50
N ILE A 197 14.39 14.82 -1.71
CA ILE A 197 13.99 15.71 -2.81
C ILE A 197 12.88 16.67 -2.37
N CYS A 198 11.89 16.18 -1.65
CA CYS A 198 10.76 16.98 -1.17
C CYS A 198 11.19 18.10 -0.24
N THR A 199 12.23 17.91 0.59
CA THR A 199 12.72 18.95 1.52
C THR A 199 13.42 20.12 0.80
N HIS A 200 13.76 19.95 -0.47
CA HIS A 200 14.40 20.99 -1.30
C HIS A 200 13.43 21.69 -2.27
N ILE A 201 12.14 21.35 -2.23
CA ILE A 201 11.11 22.03 -3.00
C ILE A 201 10.73 23.34 -2.29
N LEU A 202 10.68 24.43 -3.06
CA LEU A 202 10.19 25.72 -2.59
C LEU A 202 8.66 25.66 -2.55
N VAL A 203 8.10 25.68 -1.35
CA VAL A 203 6.65 25.76 -1.12
C VAL A 203 6.30 27.24 -1.07
N GLU A 204 5.40 27.67 -1.95
CA GLU A 204 4.84 29.05 -1.94
C GLU A 204 3.83 29.21 -0.81
#